data_ebd5581801c055b168994deba904bfa7
#
_entry.id   ebd5581801c055b168994deba904bfa7
#
_cell.length_a   1.000
_cell.length_b   1.000
_cell.length_c   1.000
_cell.angle_alpha   90.00
_cell.angle_beta   90.00
_cell.angle_gamma   90.00
#
_symmetry.space_group_name_H-M   'P 1'
#
loop_
_entity.id
_entity.type
_entity.pdbx_description
1 polymer ?
#
loop_
_entity_poly.entity_id
_entity_poly.type
_entity_poly.pdbx_seq_one_letter_code
_entity_poly.pdbx_strand_id
1 'polypeptide(L)'
;MGKYIFNNHALLDTKEGVLKSGFQVLVEGNRIVEVKKGQINSPDAETIDLGGRTLMPGLIDCHAHVFIAQFTDNQSVLPSEMTARSSTYLREMILRGFTTIRDAGGADYGHKMSVERGYFEGPRMFVSGRILSQTGGHGDHRGKADFCSCANASMGVSRIADGVDAVRHAVREEIRHGVDQIKIMAG
;
A
#
# COMPACT_ATOMS: atom_id res chain seq x y z
N MET A 1 -24.93 7.30 6.26
CA MET A 1 -23.96 6.21 5.99
C MET A 1 -24.74 4.92 5.98
N GLY A 2 -24.43 4.00 5.04
CA GLY A 2 -25.16 2.74 4.91
C GLY A 2 -24.88 1.79 6.09
N LYS A 3 -25.89 0.97 6.40
CA LYS A 3 -25.81 -0.12 7.36
C LYS A 3 -26.03 -1.43 6.62
N TYR A 4 -25.16 -2.41 6.81
CA TYR A 4 -25.18 -3.66 6.08
C TYR A 4 -24.98 -4.84 7.03
N ILE A 5 -25.80 -5.88 6.88
CA ILE A 5 -25.62 -7.18 7.51
C ILE A 5 -25.18 -8.17 6.46
N PHE A 6 -23.99 -8.72 6.60
CA PHE A 6 -23.51 -9.83 5.77
C PHE A 6 -23.96 -11.15 6.40
N ASN A 7 -24.64 -11.99 5.62
CA ASN A 7 -25.08 -13.31 6.04
C ASN A 7 -24.73 -14.40 5.02
N ASN A 8 -25.09 -15.65 5.33
CA ASN A 8 -24.89 -16.83 4.48
C ASN A 8 -23.45 -16.93 3.97
N HIS A 9 -22.51 -16.95 4.90
CA HIS A 9 -21.08 -17.02 4.62
C HIS A 9 -20.33 -17.91 5.62
N ALA A 10 -19.15 -18.37 5.23
CA ALA A 10 -18.12 -18.86 6.14
C ALA A 10 -17.26 -17.66 6.59
N LEU A 11 -17.22 -17.36 7.89
CA LEU A 11 -16.40 -16.27 8.44
C LEU A 11 -14.98 -16.77 8.76
N LEU A 12 -13.96 -16.15 8.19
CA LEU A 12 -12.58 -16.45 8.55
C LEU A 12 -12.24 -15.82 9.92
N ASP A 13 -11.96 -16.68 10.90
CA ASP A 13 -11.31 -16.27 12.14
C ASP A 13 -9.80 -16.17 11.91
N THR A 14 -9.30 -14.96 11.85
CA THR A 14 -7.88 -14.71 11.53
C THR A 14 -6.92 -15.03 12.67
N LYS A 15 -7.41 -15.19 13.91
CA LYS A 15 -6.58 -15.60 15.06
C LYS A 15 -6.36 -17.10 15.07
N GLU A 16 -7.43 -17.85 14.82
CA GLU A 16 -7.41 -19.31 14.86
C GLU A 16 -7.12 -19.93 13.51
N GLY A 17 -7.19 -19.15 12.41
CA GLY A 17 -6.99 -19.63 11.04
C GLY A 17 -8.07 -20.62 10.57
N VAL A 18 -9.28 -20.54 11.12
CA VAL A 18 -10.39 -21.45 10.82
C VAL A 18 -11.60 -20.74 10.25
N LEU A 19 -12.41 -21.46 9.50
CA LEU A 19 -13.70 -20.94 9.01
C LEU A 19 -14.82 -21.28 10.00
N LYS A 20 -15.59 -20.29 10.39
CA LYS A 20 -16.72 -20.39 11.33
C LYS A 20 -18.04 -20.14 10.58
N SER A 21 -19.01 -21.03 10.76
CA SER A 21 -20.34 -20.93 10.13
C SER A 21 -21.39 -20.37 11.10
N GLY A 22 -22.47 -19.83 10.53
CA GLY A 22 -23.62 -19.33 11.29
C GLY A 22 -23.40 -17.98 11.95
N PHE A 23 -22.39 -17.22 11.52
CA PHE A 23 -22.16 -15.86 11.96
C PHE A 23 -22.81 -14.85 11.01
N GLN A 24 -23.17 -13.70 11.57
CA GLN A 24 -23.48 -12.48 10.81
C GLN A 24 -22.50 -11.37 11.21
N VAL A 25 -22.25 -10.47 10.27
CA VAL A 25 -21.39 -9.29 10.47
C VAL A 25 -22.18 -8.04 10.13
N LEU A 26 -22.32 -7.13 11.09
CA LEU A 26 -22.91 -5.82 10.90
C LEU A 26 -21.83 -4.79 10.67
N VAL A 27 -21.97 -4.05 9.58
CA VAL A 27 -21.11 -2.91 9.21
C VAL A 27 -21.96 -1.66 9.18
N GLU A 28 -21.46 -0.59 9.81
CA GLU A 28 -22.06 0.74 9.76
C GLU A 28 -21.02 1.75 9.29
N GLY A 29 -21.29 2.38 8.15
CA GLY A 29 -20.33 3.23 7.48
C GLY A 29 -19.05 2.47 7.12
N ASN A 30 -17.94 2.80 7.77
CA ASN A 30 -16.62 2.18 7.56
C ASN A 30 -16.15 1.31 8.74
N ARG A 31 -17.09 0.87 9.60
CA ARG A 31 -16.76 0.12 10.81
C ARG A 31 -17.56 -1.18 10.89
N ILE A 32 -16.89 -2.25 11.31
CA ILE A 32 -17.54 -3.46 11.79
C ILE A 32 -18.03 -3.15 13.21
N VAL A 33 -19.34 -3.19 13.42
CA VAL A 33 -19.98 -2.86 14.71
C VAL A 33 -20.33 -4.08 15.51
N GLU A 34 -20.69 -5.19 14.86
CA GLU A 34 -21.03 -6.43 15.53
C GLU A 34 -20.63 -7.64 14.68
N VAL A 35 -20.10 -8.66 15.35
CA VAL A 35 -19.89 -10.00 14.78
C VAL A 35 -20.53 -10.98 15.74
N LYS A 36 -21.56 -11.70 15.31
CA LYS A 36 -22.37 -12.53 16.21
C LYS A 36 -22.71 -13.87 15.55
N LYS A 37 -22.68 -14.92 16.34
CA LYS A 37 -23.24 -16.20 15.93
C LYS A 37 -24.77 -16.13 16.07
N GLY A 38 -25.47 -16.46 14.98
CA GLY A 38 -26.92 -16.31 14.87
C GLY A 38 -27.33 -14.95 14.31
N GLN A 39 -28.58 -14.55 14.53
CA GLN A 39 -29.17 -13.38 13.90
C GLN A 39 -28.81 -12.09 14.63
N ILE A 40 -28.45 -11.07 13.85
CA ILE A 40 -28.31 -9.68 14.31
C ILE A 40 -29.64 -8.97 14.03
N ASN A 41 -30.17 -8.27 15.04
CA ASN A 41 -31.37 -7.47 14.89
C ASN A 41 -30.99 -6.01 14.63
N SER A 42 -31.07 -5.59 13.39
CA SER A 42 -30.85 -4.20 12.99
C SER A 42 -31.82 -3.87 11.84
N PRO A 43 -33.05 -3.39 12.17
CA PRO A 43 -34.10 -3.23 11.19
C PRO A 43 -33.80 -2.23 10.08
N ASP A 44 -32.87 -1.30 10.33
CA ASP A 44 -32.43 -0.28 9.35
C ASP A 44 -31.27 -0.75 8.46
N ALA A 45 -30.79 -1.99 8.65
CA ALA A 45 -29.66 -2.50 7.88
C ALA A 45 -30.13 -3.27 6.65
N GLU A 46 -29.50 -3.00 5.52
CA GLU A 46 -29.64 -3.81 4.31
C GLU A 46 -28.93 -5.15 4.51
N THR A 47 -29.60 -6.24 4.20
CA THR A 47 -29.01 -7.59 4.31
C THR A 47 -28.43 -8.03 2.97
N ILE A 48 -27.14 -8.40 3.01
CA ILE A 48 -26.40 -8.88 1.84
C ILE A 48 -26.13 -10.39 2.03
N ASP A 49 -26.75 -11.20 1.18
CA ASP A 49 -26.49 -12.64 1.12
C ASP A 49 -25.22 -12.91 0.31
N LEU A 50 -24.25 -13.54 0.96
CA LEU A 50 -22.96 -13.86 0.34
C LEU A 50 -22.93 -15.23 -0.37
N GLY A 51 -24.06 -15.96 -0.40
CA GLY A 51 -24.22 -17.18 -1.18
C GLY A 51 -23.22 -18.28 -0.82
N GLY A 52 -22.89 -18.43 0.46
CA GLY A 52 -21.93 -19.45 0.94
C GLY A 52 -20.45 -19.11 0.74
N ARG A 53 -20.13 -17.88 0.26
CA ARG A 53 -18.73 -17.44 0.08
C ARG A 53 -18.03 -17.25 1.43
N THR A 54 -16.72 -17.13 1.39
CA THR A 54 -15.93 -16.77 2.58
C THR A 54 -15.89 -15.27 2.77
N LEU A 55 -16.31 -14.82 3.95
CA LEU A 55 -16.08 -13.44 4.40
C LEU A 55 -14.78 -13.38 5.20
N MET A 56 -13.89 -12.51 4.79
CA MET A 56 -12.58 -12.33 5.42
C MET A 56 -12.19 -10.84 5.41
N PRO A 57 -11.25 -10.41 6.27
CA PRO A 57 -10.66 -9.09 6.15
C PRO A 57 -9.99 -8.90 4.79
N GLY A 58 -9.91 -7.65 4.33
CA GLY A 58 -9.15 -7.34 3.14
C GLY A 58 -7.69 -7.75 3.25
N LEU A 59 -7.09 -8.16 2.13
CA LEU A 59 -5.70 -8.56 2.05
C LEU A 59 -4.76 -7.38 2.33
N ILE A 60 -3.60 -7.67 2.91
CA ILE A 60 -2.55 -6.70 3.19
C ILE A 60 -1.29 -7.14 2.45
N ASP A 61 -0.77 -6.29 1.57
CA ASP A 61 0.53 -6.50 0.94
C ASP A 61 1.59 -5.66 1.67
N CYS A 62 2.53 -6.34 2.32
CA CYS A 62 3.57 -5.69 3.11
C CYS A 62 4.81 -5.30 2.30
N HIS A 63 4.87 -5.59 1.00
CA HIS A 63 6.00 -5.27 0.14
C HIS A 63 5.56 -5.04 -1.31
N ALA A 64 4.98 -3.89 -1.57
CA ALA A 64 4.57 -3.47 -2.91
C ALA A 64 5.49 -2.34 -3.44
N HIS A 65 5.43 -2.14 -4.75
CA HIS A 65 6.07 -1.02 -5.46
C HIS A 65 5.09 -0.50 -6.50
N VAL A 66 4.30 0.53 -6.17
CA VAL A 66 3.27 1.01 -7.11
C VAL A 66 3.79 2.07 -8.08
N PHE A 67 4.81 2.83 -7.68
CA PHE A 67 5.41 3.86 -8.52
C PHE A 67 6.45 3.28 -9.50
N ILE A 68 7.21 2.27 -9.05
CA ILE A 68 8.33 1.68 -9.79
C ILE A 68 8.03 0.26 -10.31
N ALA A 69 6.76 -0.09 -10.46
CA ALA A 69 6.33 -1.46 -10.80
C ALA A 69 6.84 -2.00 -12.16
N GLN A 70 7.38 -1.15 -13.03
CA GLN A 70 7.95 -1.55 -14.32
C GLN A 70 9.37 -0.98 -14.50
N PHE A 71 10.36 -1.72 -14.00
CA PHE A 71 11.78 -1.31 -14.11
C PHE A 71 12.37 -1.39 -15.52
N THR A 72 11.77 -2.13 -16.44
CA THR A 72 12.35 -2.41 -17.75
C THR A 72 12.40 -1.19 -18.70
N ASP A 73 11.53 -0.19 -18.48
CA ASP A 73 11.40 0.98 -19.37
C ASP A 73 11.74 2.32 -18.69
N ASN A 74 12.23 2.29 -17.46
CA ASN A 74 12.25 3.45 -16.55
C ASN A 74 13.19 4.61 -16.95
N GLN A 75 14.13 4.39 -17.86
CA GLN A 75 15.06 5.47 -18.26
C GLN A 75 14.41 6.51 -19.16
N SER A 76 13.21 6.25 -19.67
CA SER A 76 12.53 7.11 -20.65
C SER A 76 11.14 7.58 -20.18
N VAL A 77 10.71 7.23 -18.98
CA VAL A 77 9.36 7.54 -18.46
C VAL A 77 9.41 8.72 -17.52
N LEU A 78 8.57 9.72 -17.76
CA LEU A 78 8.46 10.89 -16.89
C LEU A 78 7.79 10.54 -15.55
N PRO A 79 8.19 11.17 -14.42
CA PRO A 79 7.55 10.95 -13.11
C PRO A 79 6.02 11.16 -13.13
N SER A 80 5.52 12.09 -13.94
CA SER A 80 4.09 12.31 -14.11
C SER A 80 3.37 11.12 -14.74
N GLU A 81 4.00 10.45 -15.71
CA GLU A 81 3.47 9.23 -16.31
C GLU A 81 3.53 8.06 -15.33
N MET A 82 4.62 7.92 -14.59
CA MET A 82 4.76 6.89 -13.55
C MET A 82 3.66 7.06 -12.47
N THR A 83 3.37 8.30 -12.06
CA THR A 83 2.28 8.60 -11.14
C THR A 83 0.91 8.24 -11.72
N ALA A 84 0.68 8.54 -13.00
CA ALA A 84 -0.58 8.17 -13.66
C ALA A 84 -0.74 6.64 -13.76
N ARG A 85 0.31 5.90 -14.10
CA ARG A 85 0.33 4.44 -14.11
C ARG A 85 0.07 3.85 -12.72
N SER A 86 0.61 4.46 -11.65
CA SER A 86 0.38 3.98 -10.28
C SER A 86 -1.09 3.98 -9.89
N SER A 87 -1.90 4.91 -10.40
CA SER A 87 -3.35 4.94 -10.16
C SER A 87 -4.05 3.69 -10.69
N THR A 88 -3.62 3.17 -11.85
CA THR A 88 -4.14 1.92 -12.42
C THR A 88 -3.78 0.71 -11.54
N TYR A 89 -2.52 0.61 -11.10
CA TYR A 89 -2.10 -0.48 -10.22
C TYR A 89 -2.85 -0.46 -8.89
N LEU A 90 -3.00 0.72 -8.28
CA LEU A 90 -3.73 0.88 -7.02
C LEU A 90 -5.20 0.44 -7.17
N ARG A 91 -5.85 0.82 -8.27
CA ARG A 91 -7.21 0.38 -8.57
C ARG A 91 -7.29 -1.13 -8.78
N GLU A 92 -6.35 -1.73 -9.49
CA GLU A 92 -6.30 -3.18 -9.67
C GLU A 92 -6.06 -3.93 -8.35
N MET A 93 -5.24 -3.39 -7.46
CA MET A 93 -4.99 -3.99 -6.15
C MET A 93 -6.26 -4.01 -5.30
N ILE A 94 -7.01 -2.90 -5.21
CA ILE A 94 -8.26 -2.87 -4.45
C ILE A 94 -9.32 -3.82 -5.04
N LEU A 95 -9.41 -3.92 -6.37
CA LEU A 95 -10.31 -4.85 -7.04
C LEU A 95 -9.95 -6.33 -6.83
N ARG A 96 -8.70 -6.64 -6.56
CA ARG A 96 -8.21 -7.97 -6.18
C ARG A 96 -8.33 -8.26 -4.69
N GLY A 97 -8.87 -7.33 -3.89
CA GLY A 97 -9.11 -7.51 -2.46
C GLY A 97 -7.98 -7.04 -1.54
N PHE A 98 -6.94 -6.40 -2.06
CA PHE A 98 -5.93 -5.75 -1.23
C PHE A 98 -6.47 -4.41 -0.74
N THR A 99 -6.69 -4.29 0.57
CA THR A 99 -7.25 -3.08 1.19
C THR A 99 -6.20 -2.23 1.90
N THR A 100 -5.00 -2.76 2.08
CA THR A 100 -3.86 -2.06 2.67
C THR A 100 -2.58 -2.53 1.99
N ILE A 101 -1.68 -1.59 1.70
CA ILE A 101 -0.35 -1.89 1.17
C ILE A 101 0.72 -1.12 1.93
N ARG A 102 1.91 -1.70 2.01
CA ARG A 102 3.13 -1.02 2.37
C ARG A 102 4.02 -0.92 1.14
N ASP A 103 4.09 0.28 0.54
CA ASP A 103 5.01 0.54 -0.56
C ASP A 103 6.44 0.61 -0.01
N ALA A 104 7.27 -0.28 -0.50
CA ALA A 104 8.65 -0.46 -0.05
C ALA A 104 9.66 0.35 -0.89
N GLY A 105 9.21 1.40 -1.54
CA GLY A 105 10.06 2.36 -2.24
C GLY A 105 9.46 2.90 -3.53
N GLY A 106 9.64 4.19 -3.71
CA GLY A 106 9.22 4.95 -4.87
C GLY A 106 7.94 5.76 -4.67
N ALA A 107 6.92 5.21 -4.05
CA ALA A 107 5.73 5.97 -3.71
C ALA A 107 6.00 6.93 -2.53
N ASP A 108 5.60 8.16 -2.70
CA ASP A 108 5.77 9.24 -1.74
C ASP A 108 4.47 9.62 -1.02
N TYR A 109 4.54 10.64 -0.17
CA TYR A 109 3.38 11.17 0.55
C TYR A 109 2.28 11.67 -0.40
N GLY A 110 2.61 12.13 -1.60
CA GLY A 110 1.65 12.56 -2.61
C GLY A 110 0.76 11.41 -3.10
N HIS A 111 1.32 10.22 -3.31
CA HIS A 111 0.58 9.02 -3.67
C HIS A 111 -0.39 8.61 -2.55
N LYS A 112 0.09 8.57 -1.30
CA LYS A 112 -0.74 8.30 -0.12
C LYS A 112 -1.92 9.27 -0.02
N MET A 113 -1.65 10.56 -0.11
CA MET A 113 -2.68 11.60 -0.01
C MET A 113 -3.65 11.56 -1.20
N SER A 114 -3.20 11.12 -2.37
CA SER A 114 -4.08 10.98 -3.54
C SER A 114 -5.14 9.89 -3.32
N VAL A 115 -4.78 8.80 -2.66
CA VAL A 115 -5.75 7.77 -2.25
C VAL A 115 -6.64 8.27 -1.11
N GLU A 116 -6.06 8.87 -0.06
CA GLU A 116 -6.82 9.36 1.09
C GLU A 116 -7.86 10.44 0.73
N ARG A 117 -7.53 11.27 -0.27
CA ARG A 117 -8.42 12.33 -0.77
C ARG A 117 -9.37 11.87 -1.89
N GLY A 118 -9.28 10.60 -2.29
CA GLY A 118 -10.12 10.02 -3.33
C GLY A 118 -9.78 10.46 -4.76
N TYR A 119 -8.58 11.00 -5.00
CA TYR A 119 -8.11 11.25 -6.37
C TYR A 119 -7.73 9.95 -7.07
N PHE A 120 -7.22 8.98 -6.33
CA PHE A 120 -6.96 7.62 -6.79
C PHE A 120 -7.82 6.63 -6.02
N GLU A 121 -8.44 5.69 -6.74
CA GLU A 121 -9.02 4.51 -6.11
C GLU A 121 -7.89 3.55 -5.75
N GLY A 122 -7.86 3.07 -4.51
CA GLY A 122 -6.81 2.14 -4.10
C GLY A 122 -6.87 1.74 -2.63
N PRO A 123 -5.98 0.83 -2.22
CA PRO A 123 -5.83 0.44 -0.82
C PRO A 123 -5.24 1.58 0.02
N ARG A 124 -5.44 1.50 1.34
CA ARG A 124 -4.70 2.35 2.28
C ARG A 124 -3.20 2.15 2.08
N MET A 125 -2.45 3.24 2.00
CA MET A 125 -1.03 3.20 1.73
C MET A 125 -0.19 3.57 2.95
N PHE A 126 0.86 2.78 3.19
CA PHE A 126 2.02 3.16 3.97
C PHE A 126 3.19 3.31 3.02
N VAL A 127 3.84 4.46 3.03
CA VAL A 127 4.86 4.82 2.03
C VAL A 127 6.23 5.02 2.66
N SER A 128 7.28 4.68 1.92
CA SER A 128 8.67 4.87 2.35
C SER A 128 9.41 5.99 1.62
N GLY A 129 8.81 6.56 0.58
CA GLY A 129 9.50 7.55 -0.24
C GLY A 129 10.70 6.95 -0.97
N ARG A 130 11.83 7.65 -0.94
CA ARG A 130 13.06 7.16 -1.59
C ARG A 130 13.74 6.07 -0.77
N ILE A 131 14.23 5.07 -1.48
CA ILE A 131 14.99 3.97 -0.91
C ILE A 131 16.40 4.46 -0.56
N LEU A 132 16.89 4.19 0.64
CA LEU A 132 18.26 4.50 1.01
C LEU A 132 19.19 3.37 0.59
N SER A 133 20.30 3.71 -0.04
CA SER A 133 21.34 2.77 -0.45
C SER A 133 22.72 3.41 -0.31
N GLN A 134 23.73 2.59 -0.16
CA GLN A 134 25.13 3.02 -0.23
C GLN A 134 25.57 3.17 -1.69
N THR A 135 26.68 3.87 -1.91
CA THR A 135 27.37 3.92 -3.20
C THR A 135 27.69 2.52 -3.71
N GLY A 136 27.32 2.22 -4.94
CA GLY A 136 27.48 0.91 -5.58
C GLY A 136 26.56 -0.18 -5.03
N GLY A 137 25.61 0.15 -4.15
CA GLY A 137 24.60 -0.78 -3.64
C GLY A 137 23.40 -0.93 -4.60
N HIS A 138 22.48 -1.80 -4.23
CA HIS A 138 21.30 -2.16 -5.05
C HIS A 138 20.44 -0.96 -5.50
N GLY A 139 20.38 0.11 -4.70
CA GLY A 139 19.66 1.34 -5.05
C GLY A 139 20.50 2.38 -5.80
N ASP A 140 21.75 2.09 -6.11
CA ASP A 140 22.62 2.97 -6.91
C ASP A 140 22.50 2.59 -8.40
N HIS A 141 21.59 3.25 -9.09
CA HIS A 141 21.29 2.97 -10.49
C HIS A 141 22.24 3.64 -11.48
N ARG A 142 23.34 4.23 -11.02
CA ARG A 142 24.34 4.82 -11.91
C ARG A 142 25.10 3.73 -12.68
N GLY A 143 25.24 3.96 -13.96
CA GLY A 143 26.11 3.14 -14.82
C GLY A 143 27.59 3.40 -14.55
N LYS A 144 28.46 2.51 -15.02
CA LYS A 144 29.92 2.62 -14.85
C LYS A 144 30.52 3.91 -15.42
N ALA A 145 29.86 4.54 -16.38
CA ALA A 145 30.27 5.80 -17.02
C ALA A 145 29.63 7.04 -16.39
N ASP A 146 28.72 6.88 -15.40
CA ASP A 146 28.04 7.99 -14.76
C ASP A 146 28.84 8.52 -13.57
N PHE A 147 29.61 9.55 -13.81
CA PHE A 147 30.42 10.21 -12.76
C PHE A 147 29.63 11.25 -11.95
N CYS A 148 28.42 11.61 -12.38
CA CYS A 148 27.58 12.58 -11.67
C CYS A 148 26.67 11.89 -10.65
N SER A 149 26.66 12.36 -9.40
CA SER A 149 25.68 11.93 -8.39
C SER A 149 24.24 12.32 -8.74
N CYS A 150 24.04 13.23 -9.67
CA CYS A 150 22.73 13.68 -10.14
C CYS A 150 21.95 12.61 -10.94
N ALA A 151 22.62 11.60 -11.49
CA ALA A 151 21.96 10.53 -12.26
C ALA A 151 20.91 9.76 -11.43
N ASN A 152 21.18 9.51 -10.16
CA ASN A 152 20.19 8.88 -9.25
C ASN A 152 19.02 9.81 -8.90
N ALA A 153 19.24 11.11 -8.90
CA ALA A 153 18.19 12.07 -8.56
C ALA A 153 17.11 12.15 -9.66
N SER A 154 17.47 11.84 -10.91
CA SER A 154 16.53 11.91 -12.05
C SER A 154 15.44 10.86 -11.99
N MET A 155 15.67 9.70 -11.37
CA MET A 155 14.65 8.67 -11.20
C MET A 155 13.78 8.86 -9.96
N GLY A 156 14.22 9.67 -9.00
CA GLY A 156 13.45 10.00 -7.79
C GLY A 156 13.15 8.85 -6.82
N VAL A 157 13.65 7.63 -7.13
CA VAL A 157 13.26 6.41 -6.39
C VAL A 157 14.26 6.00 -5.32
N SER A 158 15.50 6.44 -5.40
CA SER A 158 16.55 6.13 -4.42
C SER A 158 17.37 7.35 -4.01
N ARG A 159 18.01 7.22 -2.86
CA ARG A 159 18.93 8.21 -2.30
C ARG A 159 20.18 7.51 -1.81
N ILE A 160 21.32 7.91 -2.37
CA ILE A 160 22.63 7.38 -1.95
C ILE A 160 23.10 8.13 -0.70
N ALA A 161 23.50 7.38 0.31
CA ALA A 161 23.98 7.90 1.57
C ALA A 161 25.06 6.97 2.16
N ASP A 162 26.27 7.49 2.31
CA ASP A 162 27.42 6.78 2.85
C ASP A 162 27.81 7.33 4.21
N GLY A 163 27.95 6.45 5.18
CA GLY A 163 28.32 6.78 6.54
C GLY A 163 27.17 7.30 7.40
N VAL A 164 27.41 7.37 8.69
CA VAL A 164 26.37 7.61 9.72
C VAL A 164 25.66 8.96 9.53
N ASP A 165 26.41 10.02 9.26
CA ASP A 165 25.84 11.36 9.19
C ASP A 165 25.00 11.55 7.93
N ALA A 166 25.44 11.01 6.78
CA ALA A 166 24.69 11.06 5.53
C ALA A 166 23.40 10.24 5.62
N VAL A 167 23.47 9.04 6.19
CA VAL A 167 22.27 8.19 6.41
C VAL A 167 21.30 8.88 7.38
N ARG A 168 21.79 9.42 8.50
CA ARG A 168 20.97 10.17 9.46
C ARG A 168 20.26 11.35 8.80
N HIS A 169 20.96 12.12 7.99
CA HIS A 169 20.40 13.23 7.25
C HIS A 169 19.33 12.75 6.26
N ALA A 170 19.63 11.71 5.48
CA ALA A 170 18.70 11.11 4.51
C ALA A 170 17.40 10.62 5.18
N VAL A 171 17.50 9.90 6.30
CA VAL A 171 16.35 9.43 7.07
C VAL A 171 15.48 10.59 7.54
N ARG A 172 16.08 11.65 8.12
CA ARG A 172 15.34 12.82 8.59
C ARG A 172 14.61 13.55 7.47
N GLU A 173 15.22 13.62 6.28
CA GLU A 173 14.60 14.22 5.11
C GLU A 173 13.38 13.42 4.64
N GLU A 174 13.48 12.07 4.55
CA GLU A 174 12.32 11.26 4.18
C GLU A 174 11.19 11.39 5.23
N ILE A 175 11.51 11.37 6.53
CA ILE A 175 10.53 11.62 7.61
C ILE A 175 9.90 13.02 7.46
N ARG A 176 10.68 14.03 7.16
CA ARG A 176 10.18 15.40 6.91
C ARG A 176 9.22 15.45 5.72
N HIS A 177 9.41 14.59 4.73
CA HIS A 177 8.52 14.43 3.58
C HIS A 177 7.24 13.64 3.90
N GLY A 178 7.07 13.14 5.13
CA GLY A 178 5.83 12.52 5.59
C GLY A 178 5.73 11.02 5.32
N VAL A 179 6.85 10.32 5.17
CA VAL A 179 6.84 8.88 4.99
C VAL A 179 6.48 8.14 6.29
N ASP A 180 5.90 6.96 6.16
CA ASP A 180 5.47 6.12 7.29
C ASP A 180 6.60 5.20 7.80
N GLN A 181 7.55 4.87 6.95
CA GLN A 181 8.71 4.03 7.27
C GLN A 181 9.91 4.36 6.38
N ILE A 182 11.06 3.86 6.76
CA ILE A 182 12.30 3.99 5.98
C ILE A 182 12.62 2.64 5.32
N LYS A 183 12.87 2.68 4.02
CA LYS A 183 13.38 1.54 3.25
C LYS A 183 14.89 1.68 3.07
N ILE A 184 15.61 0.65 3.44
CA ILE A 184 17.05 0.53 3.16
C ILE A 184 17.32 -0.66 2.25
N MET A 185 18.32 -0.52 1.39
CA MET A 185 18.94 -1.60 0.63
C MET A 185 20.24 -1.95 1.32
N ALA A 186 20.35 -3.16 1.84
CA ALA A 186 21.48 -3.60 2.65
C ALA A 186 22.48 -4.48 1.88
N GLY A 187 22.29 -4.63 0.57
CA GLY A 187 23.14 -5.42 -0.31
C GLY A 187 23.67 -4.65 -1.48
#